data_5b729c6b230e91572e31e0ab175172ea
#
_entry.id   5b729c6b230e91572e31e0ab175172ea
#
_cell.length_a   1.000
_cell.length_b   1.000
_cell.length_c   1.000
_cell.angle_alpha   90.00
_cell.angle_beta   90.00
_cell.angle_gamma   90.00
#
_symmetry.space_group_name_H-M   'P 1'
#
loop_
_entity.id
_entity.type
_entity.pdbx_description
1 polymer ?
#
loop_
_entity_poly.entity_id
_entity_poly.type
_entity_poly.pdbx_seq_one_letter_code
_entity_poly.pdbx_strand_id
1 'polypeptide(L)'
;MCAAITPEQLQLDIDDAALRLVRLAKERGVTLSCAESLTAGMVSSSIAAVPGASSVLLGGAVTYTNQVKERLLSVSEKTIQEVTEVSYEVAQQMASGACSLFGSDYAVGLTGYAGPGGGTDSNPVGTVYIGLCSPQAVFSKRFVFAGDRQEVRFQACLEALRM
;
A
#
# COMPACT_ATOMS: atom_id res chain seq x y z
N MET A 1 -5.50 -0.87 30.13
CA MET A 1 -5.50 -1.81 28.98
C MET A 1 -6.19 -1.10 27.83
N CYS A 2 -5.48 -0.72 26.76
CA CYS A 2 -6.16 -0.26 25.54
C CYS A 2 -6.94 -1.45 24.97
N ALA A 3 -8.23 -1.24 24.72
CA ALA A 3 -9.04 -2.25 24.03
C ALA A 3 -8.42 -2.52 22.66
N ALA A 4 -8.32 -3.79 22.27
CA ALA A 4 -7.91 -4.14 20.91
C ALA A 4 -8.91 -3.51 19.92
N ILE A 5 -8.39 -2.89 18.86
CA ILE A 5 -9.23 -2.29 17.81
C ILE A 5 -9.90 -3.45 17.07
N THR A 6 -11.22 -3.40 16.93
CA THR A 6 -11.95 -4.47 16.22
C THR A 6 -11.85 -4.33 14.71
N PRO A 7 -12.04 -5.41 13.93
CA PRO A 7 -12.09 -5.33 12.48
C PRO A 7 -13.14 -4.34 11.95
N GLU A 8 -14.28 -4.24 12.61
CA GLU A 8 -15.34 -3.27 12.27
C GLU A 8 -14.85 -1.83 12.46
N GLN A 9 -14.14 -1.56 13.56
CA GLN A 9 -13.58 -0.22 13.80
C GLN A 9 -12.49 0.10 12.76
N LEU A 10 -11.63 -0.86 12.41
CA LEU A 10 -10.63 -0.67 11.35
C LEU A 10 -11.29 -0.35 10.01
N GLN A 11 -12.41 -1.00 9.66
CA GLN A 11 -13.14 -0.69 8.43
C GLN A 11 -13.70 0.74 8.44
N LEU A 12 -14.30 1.19 9.55
CA LEU A 12 -14.77 2.56 9.68
C LEU A 12 -13.65 3.59 9.54
N ASP A 13 -12.49 3.30 10.13
CA ASP A 13 -11.31 4.16 10.04
C ASP A 13 -10.74 4.22 8.61
N ILE A 14 -10.79 3.09 7.88
CA ILE A 14 -10.41 3.00 6.45
C ILE A 14 -11.35 3.87 5.60
N ASP A 15 -12.66 3.74 5.82
CA ASP A 15 -13.67 4.48 5.06
C ASP A 15 -13.52 6.01 5.26
N ASP A 16 -13.28 6.45 6.51
CA ASP A 16 -13.03 7.85 6.83
C ASP A 16 -11.70 8.35 6.22
N ALA A 17 -10.63 7.55 6.30
CA ALA A 17 -9.34 7.91 5.70
C ALA A 17 -9.44 8.02 4.17
N ALA A 18 -10.15 7.11 3.51
CA ALA A 18 -10.38 7.15 2.06
C ALA A 18 -11.18 8.39 1.65
N LEU A 19 -12.25 8.72 2.41
CA LEU A 19 -13.05 9.93 2.17
C LEU A 19 -12.20 11.20 2.26
N ARG A 20 -11.37 11.32 3.30
CA ARG A 20 -10.47 12.47 3.49
C ARG A 20 -9.44 12.56 2.37
N LEU A 21 -8.84 11.42 1.98
CA LEU A 21 -7.84 11.35 0.90
C LEU A 21 -8.42 11.82 -0.44
N VAL A 22 -9.59 11.28 -0.83
CA VAL A 22 -10.26 11.67 -2.09
C VAL A 22 -10.61 13.15 -2.10
N ARG A 23 -11.14 13.66 -0.98
CA ARG A 23 -11.44 15.10 -0.84
C ARG A 23 -10.18 15.95 -1.01
N LEU A 24 -9.12 15.62 -0.30
CA LEU A 24 -7.85 16.35 -0.36
C LEU A 24 -7.23 16.32 -1.76
N ALA A 25 -7.24 15.15 -2.41
CA ALA A 25 -6.72 15.00 -3.76
C ALA A 25 -7.52 15.86 -4.78
N LYS A 26 -8.85 15.90 -4.66
CA LYS A 26 -9.70 16.79 -5.47
C LYS A 26 -9.38 18.27 -5.24
N GLU A 27 -9.27 18.69 -3.98
CA GLU A 27 -8.97 20.08 -3.62
C GLU A 27 -7.62 20.52 -4.16
N ARG A 28 -6.65 19.60 -4.25
CA ARG A 28 -5.31 19.87 -4.77
C ARG A 28 -5.15 19.62 -6.26
N GLY A 29 -6.14 19.06 -6.92
CA GLY A 29 -6.09 18.73 -8.34
C GLY A 29 -5.03 17.67 -8.66
N VAL A 30 -4.80 16.70 -7.77
CA VAL A 30 -3.78 15.65 -7.93
C VAL A 30 -4.42 14.28 -8.11
N THR A 31 -3.67 13.38 -8.73
CA THR A 31 -4.10 12.02 -9.07
C THR A 31 -3.34 10.97 -8.26
N LEU A 32 -3.99 9.84 -8.04
CA LEU A 32 -3.53 8.77 -7.16
C LEU A 32 -3.48 7.44 -7.91
N SER A 33 -2.56 6.56 -7.51
CA SER A 33 -2.55 5.15 -7.89
C SER A 33 -1.99 4.25 -6.79
N CYS A 34 -2.17 2.93 -6.92
CA CYS A 34 -1.75 1.97 -5.92
C CYS A 34 -1.05 0.77 -6.56
N ALA A 35 -0.03 0.25 -5.88
CA ALA A 35 0.59 -1.04 -6.16
C ALA A 35 0.50 -1.92 -4.91
N GLU A 36 -0.25 -3.00 -4.99
CA GLU A 36 -0.66 -3.78 -3.83
C GLU A 36 -0.19 -5.22 -3.90
N SER A 37 0.47 -5.70 -2.85
CA SER A 37 0.78 -7.11 -2.69
C SER A 37 -0.18 -7.74 -1.65
N LEU A 38 0.15 -7.67 -0.36
CA LEU A 38 -0.65 -8.34 0.69
C LEU A 38 -2.09 -7.81 0.83
N THR A 39 -2.34 -6.56 0.48
CA THR A 39 -3.68 -5.94 0.55
C THR A 39 -4.56 -6.31 -0.63
N ALA A 40 -3.96 -6.73 -1.75
CA ALA A 40 -4.63 -7.34 -2.90
C ALA A 40 -5.82 -6.54 -3.46
N GLY A 41 -5.65 -5.22 -3.61
CA GLY A 41 -6.67 -4.32 -4.15
C GLY A 41 -7.51 -3.60 -3.10
N MET A 42 -7.26 -3.81 -1.81
CA MET A 42 -8.05 -3.21 -0.73
C MET A 42 -7.90 -1.69 -0.69
N VAL A 43 -6.69 -1.14 -0.86
CA VAL A 43 -6.44 0.31 -0.88
C VAL A 43 -7.18 0.95 -2.05
N SER A 44 -7.02 0.40 -3.24
CA SER A 44 -7.70 0.87 -4.47
C SER A 44 -9.22 0.79 -4.34
N SER A 45 -9.73 -0.32 -3.79
CA SER A 45 -11.16 -0.53 -3.56
C SER A 45 -11.74 0.46 -2.55
N SER A 46 -11.02 0.74 -1.46
CA SER A 46 -11.45 1.72 -0.45
C SER A 46 -11.52 3.13 -1.01
N ILE A 47 -10.55 3.54 -1.83
CA ILE A 47 -10.61 4.83 -2.54
C ILE A 47 -11.78 4.86 -3.52
N ALA A 48 -11.96 3.79 -4.30
CA ALA A 48 -13.04 3.70 -5.31
C ALA A 48 -14.44 3.69 -4.69
N ALA A 49 -14.59 3.27 -3.45
CA ALA A 49 -15.87 3.31 -2.72
C ALA A 49 -16.36 4.74 -2.44
N VAL A 50 -15.47 5.74 -2.49
CA VAL A 50 -15.84 7.14 -2.25
C VAL A 50 -16.49 7.75 -3.50
N PRO A 51 -17.70 8.34 -3.41
CA PRO A 51 -18.35 8.99 -4.55
C PRO A 51 -17.45 10.05 -5.21
N GLY A 52 -17.26 9.92 -6.51
CA GLY A 52 -16.43 10.83 -7.30
C GLY A 52 -14.92 10.54 -7.21
N ALA A 53 -14.51 9.39 -6.72
CA ALA A 53 -13.11 8.96 -6.71
C ALA A 53 -12.51 8.84 -8.13
N SER A 54 -13.33 8.64 -9.17
CA SER A 54 -12.89 8.56 -10.57
C SER A 54 -12.16 9.81 -11.07
N SER A 55 -12.33 10.96 -10.41
CA SER A 55 -11.59 12.17 -10.76
C SER A 55 -10.16 12.20 -10.19
N VAL A 56 -9.80 11.30 -9.28
CA VAL A 56 -8.49 11.29 -8.62
C VAL A 56 -7.78 9.93 -8.71
N LEU A 57 -8.48 8.81 -8.62
CA LEU A 57 -7.90 7.47 -8.72
C LEU A 57 -7.74 7.07 -10.18
N LEU A 58 -6.51 6.95 -10.66
CA LEU A 58 -6.22 6.51 -12.03
C LEU A 58 -6.17 4.99 -12.17
N GLY A 59 -5.81 4.27 -11.11
CA GLY A 59 -5.76 2.82 -11.13
C GLY A 59 -5.05 2.21 -9.92
N GLY A 60 -5.11 0.87 -9.87
CA GLY A 60 -4.41 0.08 -8.89
C GLY A 60 -3.99 -1.26 -9.49
N ALA A 61 -2.76 -1.68 -9.20
CA ALA A 61 -2.20 -2.94 -9.66
C ALA A 61 -2.03 -3.91 -8.48
N VAL A 62 -2.64 -5.09 -8.57
CA VAL A 62 -2.37 -6.19 -7.66
C VAL A 62 -1.15 -6.96 -8.17
N THR A 63 0.00 -6.76 -7.50
CA THR A 63 1.29 -7.33 -7.88
C THR A 63 1.75 -8.33 -6.82
N TYR A 64 1.06 -9.48 -6.78
CA TYR A 64 1.16 -10.44 -5.69
C TYR A 64 2.46 -11.24 -5.71
N THR A 65 3.00 -11.53 -6.89
CA THR A 65 4.26 -12.28 -7.07
C THR A 65 5.39 -11.36 -7.52
N ASN A 66 6.64 -11.79 -7.32
CA ASN A 66 7.82 -11.04 -7.75
C ASN A 66 7.82 -10.80 -9.25
N GLN A 67 7.51 -11.82 -10.04
CA GLN A 67 7.41 -11.71 -11.50
C GLN A 67 6.43 -10.63 -11.96
N VAL A 68 5.29 -10.47 -11.26
CA VAL A 68 4.31 -9.42 -11.59
C VAL A 68 4.82 -8.05 -11.15
N LYS A 69 5.51 -7.94 -9.99
CA LYS A 69 6.18 -6.70 -9.58
C LYS A 69 7.20 -6.24 -10.63
N GLU A 70 8.02 -7.15 -11.11
CA GLU A 70 9.03 -6.89 -12.13
C GLU A 70 8.38 -6.46 -13.46
N ARG A 71 7.40 -7.21 -13.94
CA ARG A 71 6.78 -6.98 -15.26
C ARG A 71 5.93 -5.73 -15.34
N LEU A 72 5.12 -5.44 -14.31
CA LEU A 72 4.20 -4.32 -14.32
C LEU A 72 4.80 -3.03 -13.75
N LEU A 73 5.63 -3.16 -12.72
CA LEU A 73 6.11 -2.00 -11.97
C LEU A 73 7.61 -1.75 -12.16
N SER A 74 8.28 -2.56 -12.99
CA SER A 74 9.73 -2.49 -13.20
C SER A 74 10.55 -2.59 -11.91
N VAL A 75 10.04 -3.32 -10.92
CA VAL A 75 10.81 -3.65 -9.71
C VAL A 75 12.03 -4.46 -10.13
N SER A 76 13.20 -4.07 -9.66
CA SER A 76 14.45 -4.73 -10.05
C SER A 76 14.56 -6.14 -9.46
N GLU A 77 14.71 -7.15 -10.30
CA GLU A 77 15.03 -8.52 -9.89
C GLU A 77 16.25 -8.56 -8.96
N LYS A 78 17.28 -7.80 -9.29
CA LYS A 78 18.49 -7.67 -8.48
C LYS A 78 18.17 -7.16 -7.08
N THR A 79 17.32 -6.15 -6.95
CA THR A 79 16.89 -5.63 -5.64
C THR A 79 16.18 -6.71 -4.84
N ILE A 80 15.27 -7.46 -5.46
CA ILE A 80 14.57 -8.56 -4.78
C ILE A 80 15.55 -9.65 -4.32
N GLN A 81 16.56 -9.97 -5.11
CA GLN A 81 17.58 -10.96 -4.74
C GLN A 81 18.49 -10.48 -3.59
N GLU A 82 18.81 -9.20 -3.53
CA GLU A 82 19.70 -8.62 -2.50
C GLU A 82 19.03 -8.38 -1.16
N VAL A 83 17.78 -7.88 -1.16
CA VAL A 83 17.10 -7.41 0.07
C VAL A 83 15.72 -8.02 0.31
N THR A 84 15.31 -8.99 -0.50
CA THR A 84 14.00 -9.66 -0.53
C THR A 84 12.85 -8.77 -1.04
N GLU A 85 11.72 -9.42 -1.35
CA GLU A 85 10.50 -8.73 -1.82
C GLU A 85 9.81 -7.90 -0.73
N VAL A 86 10.16 -8.12 0.53
CA VAL A 86 9.59 -7.40 1.69
C VAL A 86 10.69 -6.50 2.27
N SER A 87 10.86 -5.32 1.66
CA SER A 87 11.92 -4.37 2.00
C SER A 87 11.52 -2.92 1.70
N TYR A 88 12.30 -1.97 2.22
CA TYR A 88 12.14 -0.53 1.93
C TYR A 88 12.26 -0.25 0.44
N GLU A 89 13.27 -0.84 -0.20
CA GLU A 89 13.62 -0.62 -1.60
C GLU A 89 12.53 -1.12 -2.54
N VAL A 90 12.01 -2.33 -2.28
CA VAL A 90 10.92 -2.89 -3.11
C VAL A 90 9.64 -2.08 -2.95
N ALA A 91 9.28 -1.65 -1.74
CA ALA A 91 8.11 -0.79 -1.53
C ALA A 91 8.24 0.55 -2.29
N GLN A 92 9.43 1.16 -2.30
CA GLN A 92 9.72 2.39 -3.06
C GLN A 92 9.61 2.16 -4.56
N GLN A 93 10.20 1.07 -5.07
CA GLN A 93 10.13 0.73 -6.49
C GLN A 93 8.70 0.40 -6.93
N MET A 94 7.91 -0.27 -6.09
CA MET A 94 6.49 -0.50 -6.36
C MET A 94 5.71 0.81 -6.47
N ALA A 95 5.92 1.75 -5.56
CA ALA A 95 5.27 3.07 -5.59
C ALA A 95 5.67 3.86 -6.84
N SER A 96 6.97 3.94 -7.14
CA SER A 96 7.48 4.62 -8.34
C SER A 96 6.96 3.97 -9.63
N GLY A 97 6.93 2.64 -9.68
CA GLY A 97 6.39 1.88 -10.80
C GLY A 97 4.90 2.14 -11.02
N ALA A 98 4.11 2.29 -9.94
CA ALA A 98 2.70 2.65 -10.04
C ALA A 98 2.51 4.08 -10.59
N CYS A 99 3.27 5.06 -10.09
CA CYS A 99 3.26 6.42 -10.66
C CYS A 99 3.53 6.39 -12.18
N SER A 100 4.55 5.65 -12.60
CA SER A 100 4.92 5.54 -14.01
C SER A 100 3.86 4.80 -14.85
N LEU A 101 3.33 3.70 -14.32
CA LEU A 101 2.36 2.85 -15.02
C LEU A 101 1.03 3.59 -15.29
N PHE A 102 0.55 4.32 -14.30
CA PHE A 102 -0.75 5.00 -14.36
C PHE A 102 -0.66 6.48 -14.73
N GLY A 103 0.53 7.07 -14.72
CA GLY A 103 0.73 8.50 -14.93
C GLY A 103 0.15 9.36 -13.81
N SER A 104 0.14 8.85 -12.58
CA SER A 104 -0.39 9.55 -11.42
C SER A 104 0.66 10.43 -10.74
N ASP A 105 0.18 11.47 -10.03
CA ASP A 105 1.06 12.38 -9.28
C ASP A 105 1.60 11.72 -8.00
N TYR A 106 0.78 10.88 -7.36
CA TYR A 106 1.12 10.15 -6.14
C TYR A 106 0.78 8.66 -6.29
N ALA A 107 1.59 7.83 -5.70
CA ALA A 107 1.30 6.40 -5.61
C ALA A 107 1.82 5.78 -4.31
N VAL A 108 1.10 4.77 -3.80
CA VAL A 108 1.58 3.92 -2.73
C VAL A 108 1.95 2.54 -3.25
N GLY A 109 2.99 1.95 -2.65
CA GLY A 109 3.43 0.58 -2.91
C GLY A 109 3.49 -0.22 -1.61
N LEU A 110 2.76 -1.34 -1.51
CA LEU A 110 2.69 -2.14 -0.29
C LEU A 110 3.23 -3.54 -0.52
N THR A 111 4.18 -3.93 0.33
CA THR A 111 4.71 -5.30 0.39
C THR A 111 4.88 -5.73 1.84
N GLY A 112 4.64 -7.01 2.17
CA GLY A 112 4.70 -7.46 3.55
C GLY A 112 4.20 -8.88 3.80
N TYR A 113 4.36 -9.32 5.03
CA TYR A 113 3.95 -10.64 5.53
C TYR A 113 2.68 -10.51 6.38
N ALA A 114 1.53 -10.76 5.77
CA ALA A 114 0.25 -10.70 6.48
C ALA A 114 0.00 -11.90 7.42
N GLY A 115 0.79 -12.96 7.27
CA GLY A 115 0.65 -14.17 8.06
C GLY A 115 -0.34 -15.19 7.48
N PRO A 116 -0.50 -16.39 8.15
CA PRO A 116 0.21 -16.80 9.37
C PRO A 116 1.68 -17.20 9.15
N GLY A 117 2.12 -17.44 7.92
CA GLY A 117 3.50 -17.78 7.57
C GLY A 117 4.23 -16.67 6.82
N GLY A 118 5.48 -16.94 6.45
CA GLY A 118 6.31 -16.08 5.59
C GLY A 118 7.22 -15.11 6.33
N GLY A 119 7.02 -14.84 7.60
CA GLY A 119 7.92 -13.97 8.38
C GLY A 119 9.31 -14.56 8.59
N THR A 120 10.29 -13.69 8.82
CA THR A 120 11.68 -14.01 9.18
C THR A 120 12.03 -13.38 10.53
N ASP A 121 13.19 -13.67 11.09
CA ASP A 121 13.67 -13.06 12.36
C ASP A 121 13.76 -11.53 12.26
N SER A 122 14.23 -11.01 11.12
CA SER A 122 14.34 -9.57 10.86
C SER A 122 13.01 -8.92 10.46
N ASN A 123 12.15 -9.66 9.78
CA ASN A 123 10.83 -9.24 9.33
C ASN A 123 9.76 -10.25 9.79
N PRO A 124 9.36 -10.24 11.06
CA PRO A 124 8.34 -11.16 11.57
C PRO A 124 7.00 -10.96 10.85
N VAL A 125 6.10 -11.93 11.00
CA VAL A 125 4.70 -11.80 10.54
C VAL A 125 4.11 -10.48 11.05
N GLY A 126 3.36 -9.77 10.20
CA GLY A 126 2.86 -8.43 10.47
C GLY A 126 3.77 -7.31 9.93
N THR A 127 5.00 -7.64 9.50
CA THR A 127 5.88 -6.64 8.87
C THR A 127 5.34 -6.23 7.50
N VAL A 128 5.14 -4.93 7.34
CA VAL A 128 4.71 -4.31 6.08
C VAL A 128 5.56 -3.09 5.80
N TYR A 129 6.06 -2.99 4.58
CA TYR A 129 6.69 -1.78 4.04
C TYR A 129 5.71 -1.08 3.12
N ILE A 130 5.52 0.21 3.33
CA ILE A 130 4.66 1.07 2.51
C ILE A 130 5.53 2.16 1.91
N GLY A 131 5.68 2.14 0.59
CA GLY A 131 6.34 3.17 -0.18
C GLY A 131 5.36 4.25 -0.61
N LEU A 132 5.81 5.48 -0.65
CA LEU A 132 5.10 6.62 -1.26
C LEU A 132 5.98 7.24 -2.33
N CYS A 133 5.44 7.37 -3.52
CA CYS A 133 6.00 8.17 -4.61
C CYS A 133 5.20 9.47 -4.72
N SER A 134 5.91 10.59 -4.80
CA SER A 134 5.36 11.93 -4.99
C SER A 134 6.22 12.69 -6.02
N PRO A 135 5.77 13.83 -6.53
CA PRO A 135 6.57 14.68 -7.43
C PRO A 135 7.90 15.15 -6.83
N GLN A 136 8.03 15.18 -5.50
CA GLN A 136 9.21 15.71 -4.81
C GLN A 136 10.15 14.60 -4.32
N ALA A 137 9.63 13.44 -3.97
CA ALA A 137 10.43 12.39 -3.33
C ALA A 137 9.75 11.03 -3.41
N VAL A 138 10.59 9.99 -3.28
CA VAL A 138 10.15 8.62 -3.03
C VAL A 138 10.75 8.19 -1.69
N PHE A 139 9.91 7.67 -0.81
CA PHE A 139 10.35 7.13 0.48
C PHE A 139 9.46 5.96 0.91
N SER A 140 9.86 5.25 1.95
CA SER A 140 9.06 4.16 2.51
C SER A 140 9.17 4.13 4.04
N LYS A 141 8.14 3.53 4.66
CA LYS A 141 8.08 3.29 6.10
C LYS A 141 7.88 1.80 6.36
N ARG A 142 8.43 1.33 7.46
CA ARG A 142 8.24 -0.03 7.97
C ARG A 142 7.28 0.00 9.14
N PHE A 143 6.32 -0.91 9.12
CA PHE A 143 5.36 -1.16 10.18
C PHE A 143 5.46 -2.62 10.62
N VAL A 144 5.10 -2.91 11.86
CA VAL A 144 4.90 -4.27 12.37
C VAL A 144 3.53 -4.27 13.05
N PHE A 145 2.55 -4.80 12.35
CA PHE A 145 1.18 -4.86 12.83
C PHE A 145 0.94 -6.14 13.62
N ALA A 146 0.20 -6.03 14.71
CA ALA A 146 -0.28 -7.17 15.47
C ALA A 146 -1.63 -7.65 14.94
N GLY A 147 -1.97 -8.91 15.24
CA GLY A 147 -3.25 -9.49 14.90
C GLY A 147 -3.16 -10.60 13.86
N ASP A 148 -4.32 -11.05 13.40
CA ASP A 148 -4.43 -12.05 12.36
C ASP A 148 -4.17 -11.46 10.95
N ARG A 149 -4.21 -12.34 9.95
CA ARG A 149 -3.99 -11.96 8.55
C ARG A 149 -4.91 -10.82 8.08
N GLN A 150 -6.17 -10.82 8.48
CA GLN A 150 -7.14 -9.82 8.06
C GLN A 150 -6.89 -8.48 8.75
N GLU A 151 -6.58 -8.51 10.04
CA GLU A 151 -6.23 -7.32 10.82
C GLU A 151 -4.95 -6.65 10.32
N VAL A 152 -3.91 -7.44 9.98
CA VAL A 152 -2.68 -6.90 9.36
C VAL A 152 -2.99 -6.20 8.03
N ARG A 153 -3.83 -6.80 7.18
CA ARG A 153 -4.23 -6.21 5.89
C ARG A 153 -5.03 -4.92 6.06
N PHE A 154 -5.95 -4.87 7.02
CA PHE A 154 -6.73 -3.67 7.34
C PHE A 154 -5.83 -2.54 7.84
N GLN A 155 -4.93 -2.84 8.78
CA GLN A 155 -3.99 -1.84 9.31
C GLN A 155 -3.05 -1.33 8.22
N ALA A 156 -2.55 -2.21 7.35
CA ALA A 156 -1.72 -1.81 6.21
C ALA A 156 -2.48 -0.90 5.21
N CYS A 157 -3.74 -1.21 4.92
CA CYS A 157 -4.61 -0.37 4.09
C CYS A 157 -4.81 1.00 4.72
N LEU A 158 -5.16 1.04 6.00
CA LEU A 158 -5.39 2.29 6.75
C LEU A 158 -4.15 3.19 6.74
N GLU A 159 -2.97 2.63 7.03
CA GLU A 159 -1.73 3.42 7.03
C GLU A 159 -1.34 3.90 5.63
N ALA A 160 -1.59 3.12 4.59
CA ALA A 160 -1.36 3.56 3.21
C ALA A 160 -2.24 4.76 2.82
N LEU A 161 -3.51 4.78 3.26
CA LEU A 161 -4.43 5.90 3.02
C LEU A 161 -4.05 7.18 3.80
N ARG A 162 -3.26 7.03 4.88
CA ARG A 162 -2.81 8.13 5.74
C ARG A 162 -1.45 8.73 5.34
N MET A 163 -0.69 8.05 4.48
CA MET A 163 0.62 8.53 4.02
C MET A 163 0.48 9.69 3.06
#